data_68106e307d3750f177fe5e893495b33b
#
_entry.id   68106e307d3750f177fe5e893495b33b
#
_cell.length_a   1.000
_cell.length_b   1.000
_cell.length_c   1.000
_cell.angle_alpha   90.00
_cell.angle_beta   90.00
_cell.angle_gamma   90.00
#
_symmetry.space_group_name_H-M   'P 1'
#
loop_
_entity.id
_entity.type
_entity.pdbx_description
1 polymer ?
#
loop_
_entity_poly.entity_id
_entity_poly.type
_entity_poly.pdbx_seq_one_letter_code
_entity_poly.pdbx_strand_id
1 'polypeptide(L)'
;MKRDAIQGSIEPPSPEDIGAITAVARDYVEGWFDGDDARMRRCLHPDLVKRTIYRDPATGGWQLGRPADADMMVGWTRAGEGRTAVPAERAFEIVIDRVFRHVASVSVLSSPYMDLLQIAKIGDRWFIVNVLWEVREGETEP
;
A
#
# COMPACT_ATOMS: atom_id res chain seq x y z
N MET A 1 -17.41 17.01 -21.53
CA MET A 1 -18.23 16.19 -20.60
C MET A 1 -18.37 16.92 -19.28
N LYS A 2 -19.56 16.97 -18.77
CA LYS A 2 -19.81 17.64 -17.51
C LYS A 2 -19.41 16.77 -16.33
N ARG A 3 -18.85 17.39 -15.27
CA ARG A 3 -18.42 16.69 -14.06
C ARG A 3 -19.57 15.89 -13.43
N ASP A 4 -20.76 16.45 -13.40
CA ASP A 4 -21.93 15.81 -12.80
C ASP A 4 -22.31 14.51 -13.49
N ALA A 5 -22.18 14.46 -14.82
CA ALA A 5 -22.49 13.25 -15.59
C ALA A 5 -21.49 12.13 -15.27
N ILE A 6 -20.23 12.46 -15.08
CA ILE A 6 -19.19 11.47 -14.66
C ILE A 6 -19.48 11.00 -13.24
N GLN A 7 -19.73 11.94 -12.33
CA GLN A 7 -19.98 11.63 -10.93
C GLN A 7 -21.20 10.72 -10.75
N GLY A 8 -22.28 11.00 -11.49
CA GLY A 8 -23.50 10.22 -11.40
C GLY A 8 -23.39 8.82 -11.98
N SER A 9 -22.33 8.51 -12.76
CA SER A 9 -22.11 7.18 -13.32
C SER A 9 -21.30 6.26 -12.42
N ILE A 10 -20.75 6.76 -11.30
CA ILE A 10 -19.92 5.98 -10.38
C ILE A 10 -20.83 5.38 -9.31
N GLU A 11 -20.99 4.06 -9.35
CA GLU A 11 -21.77 3.35 -8.35
C GLU A 11 -20.95 3.16 -7.07
N PRO A 12 -21.61 3.20 -5.89
CA PRO A 12 -20.93 2.89 -4.64
C PRO A 12 -20.38 1.47 -4.66
N PRO A 13 -19.21 1.22 -4.05
CA PRO A 13 -18.70 -0.14 -3.92
C PRO A 13 -19.58 -0.98 -3.00
N SER A 14 -19.59 -2.29 -3.21
CA SER A 14 -20.33 -3.21 -2.34
C SER A 14 -19.64 -3.31 -0.96
N PRO A 15 -20.41 -3.62 0.11
CA PRO A 15 -19.80 -3.89 1.41
C PRO A 15 -18.78 -5.02 1.36
N GLU A 16 -19.02 -6.02 0.51
CA GLU A 16 -18.08 -7.14 0.32
C GLU A 16 -16.75 -6.67 -0.25
N ASP A 17 -16.77 -5.80 -1.26
CA ASP A 17 -15.55 -5.25 -1.85
C ASP A 17 -14.82 -4.35 -0.86
N ILE A 18 -15.55 -3.51 -0.12
CA ILE A 18 -14.95 -2.68 0.94
C ILE A 18 -14.22 -3.55 1.96
N GLY A 19 -14.87 -4.62 2.44
CA GLY A 19 -14.27 -5.54 3.40
C GLY A 19 -13.03 -6.24 2.85
N ALA A 20 -13.10 -6.68 1.60
CA ALA A 20 -11.97 -7.38 0.96
C ALA A 20 -10.78 -6.45 0.71
N ILE A 21 -11.03 -5.23 0.26
CA ILE A 21 -9.98 -4.22 0.06
C ILE A 21 -9.33 -3.87 1.40
N THR A 22 -10.12 -3.66 2.44
CA THR A 22 -9.61 -3.39 3.79
C THR A 22 -8.74 -4.54 4.29
N ALA A 23 -9.18 -5.78 4.08
CA ALA A 23 -8.42 -6.96 4.50
C ALA A 23 -7.07 -7.05 3.79
N VAL A 24 -7.02 -6.74 2.49
CA VAL A 24 -5.76 -6.71 1.72
C VAL A 24 -4.81 -5.65 2.27
N ALA A 25 -5.30 -4.44 2.54
CA ALA A 25 -4.49 -3.37 3.11
C ALA A 25 -4.00 -3.73 4.52
N ARG A 26 -4.83 -4.40 5.34
CA ARG A 26 -4.42 -4.86 6.65
C ARG A 26 -3.33 -5.94 6.57
N ASP A 27 -3.47 -6.89 5.65
CA ASP A 27 -2.44 -7.90 5.43
C ASP A 27 -1.08 -7.26 5.12
N TYR A 28 -1.09 -6.19 4.36
CA TYR A 28 0.10 -5.46 3.99
C TYR A 28 0.77 -4.82 5.21
N VAL A 29 0.04 -4.02 5.97
CA VAL A 29 0.62 -3.27 7.08
C VAL A 29 0.88 -4.14 8.31
N GLU A 30 -0.05 -5.01 8.66
CA GLU A 30 0.12 -5.90 9.81
C GLU A 30 1.13 -7.02 9.51
N GLY A 31 1.12 -7.54 8.30
CA GLY A 31 2.12 -8.52 7.88
C GLY A 31 3.54 -7.96 7.99
N TRP A 32 3.73 -6.71 7.62
CA TRP A 32 5.01 -6.01 7.76
C TRP A 32 5.44 -5.93 9.22
N PHE A 33 4.54 -5.47 10.09
CA PHE A 33 4.83 -5.35 11.53
C PHE A 33 5.06 -6.69 12.22
N ASP A 34 4.43 -7.75 11.76
CA ASP A 34 4.56 -9.08 12.35
C ASP A 34 5.70 -9.90 11.75
N GLY A 35 6.30 -9.43 10.65
CA GLY A 35 7.25 -10.22 9.91
C GLY A 35 6.61 -11.47 9.28
N ASP A 36 5.32 -11.39 8.98
CA ASP A 36 4.53 -12.49 8.45
C ASP A 36 4.58 -12.49 6.92
N ASP A 37 5.53 -13.24 6.38
CA ASP A 37 5.78 -13.29 4.94
C ASP A 37 4.64 -13.94 4.15
N ALA A 38 3.95 -14.91 4.72
CA ALA A 38 2.80 -15.54 4.06
C ALA A 38 1.66 -14.53 3.90
N ARG A 39 1.43 -13.75 4.92
CA ARG A 39 0.42 -12.69 4.91
C ARG A 39 0.76 -11.61 3.89
N MET A 40 2.03 -11.21 3.83
CA MET A 40 2.50 -10.26 2.83
C MET A 40 2.33 -10.80 1.42
N ARG A 41 2.73 -12.05 1.18
CA ARG A 41 2.63 -12.63 -0.16
C ARG A 41 1.20 -12.70 -0.67
N ARG A 42 0.24 -13.05 0.19
CA ARG A 42 -1.13 -13.23 -0.30
C ARG A 42 -1.82 -11.94 -0.71
N CYS A 43 -1.38 -10.79 -0.19
CA CYS A 43 -1.99 -9.51 -0.54
C CYS A 43 -1.36 -8.84 -1.77
N LEU A 44 -0.19 -9.30 -2.19
CA LEU A 44 0.54 -8.73 -3.31
C LEU A 44 0.29 -9.50 -4.60
N HIS A 45 0.07 -8.79 -5.70
CA HIS A 45 0.09 -9.40 -7.01
C HIS A 45 1.54 -9.79 -7.35
N PRO A 46 1.76 -10.93 -8.06
CA PRO A 46 3.13 -11.31 -8.46
C PRO A 46 3.88 -10.25 -9.28
N ASP A 47 3.13 -9.41 -10.01
CA ASP A 47 3.71 -8.34 -10.82
C ASP A 47 3.71 -6.99 -10.11
N LEU A 48 3.67 -6.98 -8.79
CA LEU A 48 3.73 -5.75 -7.99
C LEU A 48 4.90 -4.88 -8.39
N VAL A 49 4.64 -3.57 -8.47
CA VAL A 49 5.69 -2.55 -8.56
C VAL A 49 5.55 -1.62 -7.36
N LYS A 50 6.59 -1.53 -6.55
CA LYS A 50 6.64 -0.65 -5.39
C LYS A 50 7.82 0.29 -5.50
N ARG A 51 7.58 1.58 -5.32
CA ARG A 51 8.61 2.62 -5.41
C ARG A 51 8.46 3.63 -4.28
N THR A 52 9.60 4.26 -3.95
CA THR A 52 9.60 5.44 -3.09
C THR A 52 10.14 6.64 -3.85
N ILE A 53 9.90 7.81 -3.30
CA ILE A 53 10.58 9.03 -3.68
C ILE A 53 11.50 9.42 -2.53
N TYR A 54 12.71 9.88 -2.83
CA TYR A 54 13.65 10.29 -1.80
C TYR A 54 14.46 11.51 -2.26
N ARG A 55 15.05 12.21 -1.30
CA ARG A 55 15.90 13.33 -1.59
C ARG A 55 17.34 12.86 -1.67
N ASP A 56 18.00 13.15 -2.79
CA ASP A 56 19.41 12.83 -2.98
C ASP A 56 20.26 13.76 -2.08
N PRO A 57 21.02 13.23 -1.12
CA PRO A 57 21.82 14.07 -0.23
C PRO A 57 22.95 14.81 -0.95
N ALA A 58 23.41 14.30 -2.09
CA ALA A 58 24.50 14.93 -2.85
C ALA A 58 24.03 16.17 -3.61
N THR A 59 22.81 16.15 -4.15
CA THR A 59 22.28 17.24 -5.00
C THR A 59 21.14 18.02 -4.36
N GLY A 60 20.49 17.46 -3.33
CA GLY A 60 19.29 18.01 -2.74
C GLY A 60 18.04 17.83 -3.61
N GLY A 61 18.17 17.20 -4.77
CA GLY A 61 17.06 16.95 -5.69
C GLY A 61 16.28 15.70 -5.33
N TRP A 62 15.00 15.66 -5.74
CA TRP A 62 14.15 14.51 -5.54
C TRP A 62 14.38 13.47 -6.61
N GLN A 63 14.43 12.21 -6.20
CA GLN A 63 14.70 11.07 -7.07
C GLN A 63 13.63 10.00 -6.87
N LEU A 64 13.29 9.32 -7.97
CA LEU A 64 12.44 8.14 -7.89
C LEU A 64 13.31 6.93 -7.54
N GLY A 65 12.93 6.20 -6.49
CA GLY A 65 13.64 5.01 -6.08
C GLY A 65 13.51 3.87 -7.08
N ARG A 66 14.40 2.90 -6.97
CA ARG A 66 14.34 1.69 -7.80
C ARG A 66 13.08 0.90 -7.46
N PRO A 67 12.45 0.28 -8.46
CA PRO A 67 11.26 -0.53 -8.20
C PRO A 67 11.61 -1.78 -7.41
N ALA A 68 10.77 -2.10 -6.43
CA ALA A 68 10.78 -3.38 -5.73
C ALA A 68 9.63 -4.23 -6.24
N ASP A 69 9.85 -5.53 -6.33
CA ASP A 69 8.81 -6.48 -6.73
C ASP A 69 8.24 -7.23 -5.52
N ALA A 70 7.30 -8.14 -5.77
CA ALA A 70 6.65 -8.90 -4.71
C ALA A 70 7.64 -9.78 -3.94
N ASP A 71 8.57 -10.44 -4.63
CA ASP A 71 9.54 -11.30 -3.98
C ASP A 71 10.48 -10.53 -3.05
N MET A 72 10.91 -9.35 -3.47
CA MET A 72 11.71 -8.47 -2.61
C MET A 72 10.94 -8.05 -1.36
N MET A 73 9.68 -7.65 -1.53
CA MET A 73 8.85 -7.23 -0.40
C MET A 73 8.62 -8.37 0.58
N VAL A 74 8.34 -9.56 0.08
CA VAL A 74 8.17 -10.76 0.91
C VAL A 74 9.47 -11.12 1.63
N GLY A 75 10.61 -11.01 0.94
CA GLY A 75 11.92 -11.26 1.53
C GLY A 75 12.25 -10.32 2.68
N TRP A 76 12.00 -9.03 2.51
CA TRP A 76 12.19 -8.04 3.59
C TRP A 76 11.28 -8.31 4.77
N THR A 77 10.04 -8.69 4.51
CA THR A 77 9.08 -9.03 5.57
C THR A 77 9.57 -10.24 6.37
N ARG A 78 10.00 -11.28 5.66
CA ARG A 78 10.54 -12.49 6.28
C ARG A 78 11.78 -12.20 7.12
N ALA A 79 12.65 -11.31 6.64
CA ALA A 79 13.84 -10.89 7.36
C ALA A 79 13.51 -10.04 8.59
N GLY A 80 12.28 -9.60 8.75
CA GLY A 80 11.84 -8.85 9.92
C GLY A 80 12.20 -7.37 9.87
N GLU A 81 12.42 -6.81 8.67
CA GLU A 81 12.82 -5.40 8.53
C GLU A 81 11.78 -4.43 9.08
N GLY A 82 10.50 -4.79 9.03
CA GLY A 82 9.42 -3.98 9.60
C GLY A 82 8.93 -4.45 10.96
N ARG A 83 9.51 -5.53 11.47
CA ARG A 83 8.98 -6.18 12.68
C ARG A 83 9.13 -5.30 13.90
N THR A 84 8.03 -5.10 14.61
CA THR A 84 8.01 -4.36 15.86
C THR A 84 6.90 -4.86 16.75
N ALA A 85 7.15 -4.88 18.07
CA ALA A 85 6.17 -5.19 19.09
C ALA A 85 5.73 -3.93 19.86
N VAL A 86 6.31 -2.77 19.56
CA VAL A 86 6.02 -1.51 20.25
C VAL A 86 4.69 -0.97 19.75
N PRO A 87 3.65 -0.84 20.62
CA PRO A 87 2.31 -0.42 20.16
C PRO A 87 2.30 0.91 19.40
N ALA A 88 3.07 1.90 19.80
CA ALA A 88 3.12 3.19 19.13
C ALA A 88 3.69 3.09 17.70
N GLU A 89 4.61 2.14 17.47
CA GLU A 89 5.20 1.90 16.15
C GLU A 89 4.30 1.05 15.27
N ARG A 90 3.29 0.42 15.84
CA ARG A 90 2.33 -0.41 15.12
C ARG A 90 1.04 0.32 14.76
N ALA A 91 0.92 1.58 15.13
CA ALA A 91 -0.27 2.38 14.84
C ALA A 91 -0.39 2.61 13.33
N PHE A 92 -1.58 2.41 12.79
CA PHE A 92 -1.83 2.67 11.38
C PHE A 92 -3.29 3.09 11.15
N GLU A 93 -3.50 3.75 10.01
CA GLU A 93 -4.82 4.12 9.54
C GLU A 93 -4.95 3.73 8.08
N ILE A 94 -6.05 3.10 7.71
CA ILE A 94 -6.36 2.73 6.33
C ILE A 94 -7.53 3.59 5.87
N VAL A 95 -7.33 4.28 4.74
CA VAL A 95 -8.37 5.10 4.12
C VAL A 95 -8.56 4.59 2.69
N ILE A 96 -9.77 4.16 2.37
CA ILE A 96 -10.12 3.81 1.00
C ILE A 96 -10.51 5.11 0.30
N ASP A 97 -9.66 5.58 -0.61
CA ASP A 97 -9.84 6.87 -1.27
C ASP A 97 -10.88 6.78 -2.37
N ARG A 98 -10.86 5.71 -3.16
CA ARG A 98 -11.81 5.50 -4.23
C ARG A 98 -11.84 4.03 -4.64
N VAL A 99 -13.04 3.56 -4.99
CA VAL A 99 -13.23 2.25 -5.62
C VAL A 99 -14.05 2.46 -6.88
N PHE A 100 -13.60 1.87 -7.98
CA PHE A 100 -14.37 1.82 -9.21
C PHE A 100 -14.28 0.42 -9.78
N ARG A 101 -15.38 -0.32 -9.67
CA ARG A 101 -15.49 -1.71 -10.15
C ARG A 101 -14.32 -2.60 -9.70
N HIS A 102 -13.30 -2.74 -10.51
CA HIS A 102 -12.18 -3.66 -10.29
C HIS A 102 -10.89 -2.97 -9.86
N VAL A 103 -10.93 -1.68 -9.58
CA VAL A 103 -9.76 -0.91 -9.17
C VAL A 103 -10.05 -0.06 -7.97
N ALA A 104 -9.06 0.08 -7.10
CA ALA A 104 -9.19 0.90 -5.90
C ALA A 104 -7.88 1.60 -5.59
N SER A 105 -7.98 2.79 -5.01
CA SER A 105 -6.85 3.50 -4.43
C SER A 105 -7.06 3.61 -2.92
N VAL A 106 -5.99 3.29 -2.17
CA VAL A 106 -6.04 3.18 -0.71
C VAL A 106 -4.80 3.83 -0.13
N SER A 107 -4.99 4.64 0.90
CA SER A 107 -3.88 5.22 1.66
C SER A 107 -3.68 4.44 2.94
N VAL A 108 -2.44 4.09 3.24
CA VAL A 108 -2.06 3.47 4.51
C VAL A 108 -1.07 4.39 5.20
N LEU A 109 -1.53 5.01 6.28
CA LEU A 109 -0.70 5.86 7.11
C LEU A 109 -0.19 5.03 8.27
N SER A 110 1.12 4.86 8.36
CA SER A 110 1.74 4.13 9.46
C SER A 110 2.97 4.91 9.94
N SER A 111 3.63 4.44 10.97
CA SER A 111 4.89 5.03 11.39
C SER A 111 6.02 4.18 10.82
N PRO A 112 6.95 4.74 10.05
CA PRO A 112 7.07 6.16 9.68
C PRO A 112 6.58 6.50 8.26
N TYR A 113 5.68 5.70 7.66
CA TYR A 113 5.40 5.75 6.22
C TYR A 113 4.01 6.24 5.87
N MET A 114 3.90 6.85 4.69
CA MET A 114 2.64 7.00 3.96
C MET A 114 2.74 6.15 2.70
N ASP A 115 1.92 5.13 2.60
CA ASP A 115 1.87 4.24 1.43
C ASP A 115 0.59 4.51 0.66
N LEU A 116 0.73 4.76 -0.63
CA LEU A 116 -0.40 4.88 -1.54
C LEU A 116 -0.49 3.59 -2.35
N LEU A 117 -1.56 2.85 -2.14
CA LEU A 117 -1.76 1.55 -2.76
C LEU A 117 -2.75 1.64 -3.91
N GLN A 118 -2.44 0.97 -5.01
CA GLN A 118 -3.41 0.68 -6.06
C GLN A 118 -3.70 -0.80 -6.02
N ILE A 119 -4.98 -1.12 -5.88
CA ILE A 119 -5.46 -2.48 -5.64
C ILE A 119 -6.40 -2.86 -6.76
N ALA A 120 -6.25 -4.06 -7.33
CA ALA A 120 -7.05 -4.53 -8.44
C ALA A 120 -7.74 -5.85 -8.10
N LYS A 121 -8.99 -5.99 -8.56
CA LYS A 121 -9.76 -7.23 -8.43
C LYS A 121 -9.53 -8.07 -9.69
N ILE A 122 -8.92 -9.22 -9.49
CA ILE A 122 -8.61 -10.17 -10.57
C ILE A 122 -9.25 -11.50 -10.20
N GLY A 123 -10.16 -11.96 -11.03
CA GLY A 123 -11.06 -13.04 -10.64
C GLY A 123 -11.93 -12.55 -9.49
N ASP A 124 -11.94 -13.28 -8.40
CA ASP A 124 -12.74 -12.91 -7.22
C ASP A 124 -11.87 -12.33 -6.08
N ARG A 125 -10.61 -11.98 -6.36
CA ARG A 125 -9.68 -11.55 -5.33
C ARG A 125 -9.09 -10.19 -5.63
N TRP A 126 -8.85 -9.42 -4.56
CA TRP A 126 -8.19 -8.13 -4.62
C TRP A 126 -6.69 -8.30 -4.32
N PHE A 127 -5.84 -7.63 -5.10
CA PHE A 127 -4.38 -7.66 -4.94
C PHE A 127 -3.81 -6.27 -5.04
N ILE A 128 -2.77 -5.99 -4.27
CA ILE A 128 -2.00 -4.76 -4.43
C ILE A 128 -1.12 -4.92 -5.67
N VAL A 129 -1.28 -4.02 -6.64
CA VAL A 129 -0.53 -4.06 -7.90
C VAL A 129 0.52 -2.97 -7.99
N ASN A 130 0.32 -1.83 -7.32
CA ASN A 130 1.28 -0.73 -7.28
C ASN A 130 1.31 -0.12 -5.89
N VAL A 131 2.50 0.31 -5.46
CA VAL A 131 2.69 1.09 -4.24
C VAL A 131 3.65 2.24 -4.55
N LEU A 132 3.27 3.45 -4.15
CA LEU A 132 4.17 4.58 -4.09
C LEU A 132 4.17 5.07 -2.65
N TRP A 133 5.34 5.14 -2.03
CA TRP A 133 5.42 5.51 -0.63
C TRP A 133 6.47 6.57 -0.38
N GLU A 134 6.32 7.23 0.74
CA GLU A 134 7.26 8.26 1.18
C GLU A 134 7.36 8.21 2.70
N VAL A 135 8.53 8.56 3.22
CA VAL A 135 8.75 8.71 4.65
C VAL A 135 7.96 9.93 5.13
N ARG A 136 7.27 9.79 6.26
CA ARG A 136 6.48 10.89 6.82
C ARG A 136 7.38 12.03 7.25
N GLU A 137 6.81 13.23 7.26
CA GLU A 137 7.52 14.44 7.68
C GLU A 137 8.20 14.24 9.04
N GLY A 138 9.47 14.64 9.11
CA GLY A 138 10.27 14.52 10.31
C GLY A 138 10.97 13.17 10.46
N GLU A 139 10.65 12.21 9.62
CA GLU A 139 11.29 10.89 9.63
C GLU A 139 12.47 10.87 8.66
N THR A 140 13.44 10.01 8.94
CA THR A 140 14.59 9.83 8.05
C THR A 140 14.41 8.56 7.24
N GLU A 141 15.01 8.55 6.04
CA GLU A 141 15.05 7.37 5.20
C GLU A 141 15.71 6.23 5.97
N PRO A 142 15.08 5.07 6.06
CA PRO A 142 15.68 3.92 6.76
C PRO A 142 16.86 3.34 6.01
#